data_5cefc94974c3abf0b0353c9a2342267f
#
_entry.id   5cefc94974c3abf0b0353c9a2342267f
#
_cell.length_a   1.000
_cell.length_b   1.000
_cell.length_c   1.000
_cell.angle_alpha   90.00
_cell.angle_beta   90.00
_cell.angle_gamma   90.00
#
_symmetry.space_group_name_H-M   'P 1'
#
loop_
_entity.id
_entity.type
_entity.pdbx_description
1 polymer ?
#
loop_
_entity_poly.entity_id
_entity_poly.type
_entity_poly.pdbx_seq_one_letter_code
_entity_poly.pdbx_strand_id
1 'polypeptide(L)'
;MFPPEIFTEIFGFLTSEAPALIACSQAHPTFAQLIEPILYAHVIVRDHDADPEDHHLKLKPYQLSTLLSDKPRILNYLRSLHVNFSLDECLKEIVAILGELKLERIQVTFTGTYSCVSWKRLPIAFRTAFVACISTSFMKEICLDGTCNVPLSSFADCAGLKRLTLSYNAVPPSNMSCNFPHLEALELFDWDMDGPFHDFFSWALIHACGLRSLTLTTPIKNMIQEFLPSLLAICSTSLVNLSIYYINPRKPIYRVTRIVLTLSYYSTPEL
;
A
#
# COMPACT_ATOMS: atom_id res chain seq x y z
N MET A 1 29.03 27.94 -12.75
CA MET A 1 27.76 27.22 -12.87
C MET A 1 27.93 25.97 -12.01
N PHE A 2 26.99 25.68 -11.10
CA PHE A 2 27.07 24.46 -10.28
C PHE A 2 26.81 23.21 -11.15
N PRO A 3 27.46 22.07 -10.82
CA PRO A 3 27.18 20.81 -11.49
C PRO A 3 25.70 20.36 -11.31
N PRO A 4 25.12 19.67 -12.29
CA PRO A 4 23.72 19.18 -12.22
C PRO A 4 23.46 18.30 -10.99
N GLU A 5 24.45 17.56 -10.53
CA GLU A 5 24.38 16.66 -9.38
C GLU A 5 24.02 17.42 -8.08
N ILE A 6 24.59 18.62 -7.89
CA ILE A 6 24.27 19.46 -6.73
C ILE A 6 22.80 19.90 -6.75
N PHE A 7 22.29 20.27 -7.93
CA PHE A 7 20.88 20.62 -8.05
C PHE A 7 19.97 19.40 -7.79
N THR A 8 20.36 18.22 -8.26
CA THR A 8 19.61 16.99 -8.02
C THR A 8 19.54 16.67 -6.53
N GLU A 9 20.63 16.83 -5.78
CA GLU A 9 20.63 16.69 -4.33
C GLU A 9 19.74 17.73 -3.64
N ILE A 10 19.85 19.01 -4.01
CA ILE A 10 18.99 20.07 -3.46
C ILE A 10 17.52 19.76 -3.69
N PHE A 11 17.14 19.40 -4.94
CA PHE A 11 15.77 19.04 -5.26
C PHE A 11 15.32 17.76 -4.58
N GLY A 12 16.24 16.83 -4.28
CA GLY A 12 15.98 15.63 -3.49
C GLY A 12 15.48 15.92 -2.07
N PHE A 13 15.91 17.02 -1.45
CA PHE A 13 15.37 17.46 -0.16
C PHE A 13 13.95 18.05 -0.25
N LEU A 14 13.49 18.39 -1.45
CA LEU A 14 12.16 18.96 -1.70
C LEU A 14 11.16 17.91 -2.21
N THR A 15 11.43 16.63 -2.09
CA THR A 15 10.57 15.55 -2.63
C THR A 15 9.14 15.58 -2.11
N SER A 16 8.93 16.05 -0.88
CA SER A 16 7.62 16.25 -0.27
C SER A 16 7.01 17.63 -0.54
N GLU A 17 7.71 18.53 -1.25
CA GLU A 17 7.33 19.93 -1.46
C GLU A 17 7.01 20.18 -2.94
N ALA A 18 5.97 19.53 -3.48
CA ALA A 18 5.60 19.67 -4.89
C ALA A 18 5.42 21.13 -5.36
N PRO A 19 4.80 22.05 -4.59
CA PRO A 19 4.71 23.45 -5.00
C PRO A 19 6.07 24.11 -5.20
N ALA A 20 7.04 23.85 -4.32
CA ALA A 20 8.41 24.37 -4.44
C ALA A 20 9.11 23.79 -5.66
N LEU A 21 8.99 22.50 -5.92
CA LEU A 21 9.54 21.84 -7.10
C LEU A 21 8.94 22.39 -8.39
N ILE A 22 7.63 22.61 -8.43
CA ILE A 22 6.94 23.22 -9.57
C ILE A 22 7.49 24.64 -9.84
N ALA A 23 7.59 25.47 -8.80
CA ALA A 23 8.13 26.82 -8.94
C ALA A 23 9.58 26.80 -9.45
N CYS A 24 10.43 25.93 -8.94
CA CYS A 24 11.79 25.75 -9.42
C CYS A 24 11.84 25.29 -10.89
N SER A 25 10.94 24.39 -11.29
CA SER A 25 10.89 23.88 -12.67
C SER A 25 10.53 24.95 -13.69
N GLN A 26 9.77 25.96 -13.27
CA GLN A 26 9.39 27.11 -14.10
C GLN A 26 10.50 28.14 -14.23
N ALA A 27 11.46 28.16 -13.31
CA ALA A 27 12.53 29.16 -13.31
C ALA A 27 13.56 28.94 -14.42
N HIS A 28 13.83 27.69 -14.82
CA HIS A 28 14.79 27.40 -15.88
C HIS A 28 14.51 26.01 -16.52
N PRO A 29 14.66 25.88 -17.87
CA PRO A 29 14.41 24.60 -18.57
C PRO A 29 15.26 23.42 -18.07
N THR A 30 16.51 23.67 -17.69
CA THR A 30 17.40 22.66 -17.14
C THR A 30 16.86 22.12 -15.78
N PHE A 31 16.30 23.01 -14.96
CA PHE A 31 15.69 22.61 -13.69
C PHE A 31 14.45 21.74 -13.92
N ALA A 32 13.64 22.08 -14.93
CA ALA A 32 12.50 21.24 -15.31
C ALA A 32 12.93 19.79 -15.60
N GLN A 33 14.03 19.59 -16.34
CA GLN A 33 14.53 18.26 -16.67
C GLN A 33 15.03 17.49 -15.45
N LEU A 34 15.67 18.17 -14.48
CA LEU A 34 16.16 17.54 -13.26
C LEU A 34 15.04 17.26 -12.26
N ILE A 35 14.01 18.09 -12.23
CA ILE A 35 12.91 18.02 -11.28
C ILE A 35 11.82 17.04 -11.72
N GLU A 36 11.55 16.89 -13.02
CA GLU A 36 10.49 15.98 -13.50
C GLU A 36 10.59 14.57 -12.93
N PRO A 37 11.76 13.90 -12.89
CA PRO A 37 11.89 12.57 -12.28
C PRO A 37 11.53 12.54 -10.79
N ILE A 38 11.80 13.63 -10.07
CA ILE A 38 11.52 13.74 -8.62
C ILE A 38 10.03 14.05 -8.40
N LEU A 39 9.51 15.05 -9.11
CA LEU A 39 8.14 15.52 -8.97
C LEU A 39 7.11 14.43 -9.29
N TYR A 40 7.36 13.65 -10.34
CA TYR A 40 6.44 12.61 -10.81
C TYR A 40 6.75 11.21 -10.25
N ALA A 41 7.76 11.06 -9.38
CA ALA A 41 8.04 9.76 -8.75
C ALA A 41 6.89 9.29 -7.87
N HIS A 42 6.22 10.21 -7.18
CA HIS A 42 5.13 9.96 -6.25
C HIS A 42 3.94 10.83 -6.61
N VAL A 43 2.88 10.23 -7.11
CA VAL A 43 1.66 10.95 -7.54
C VAL A 43 0.48 10.48 -6.72
N ILE A 44 -0.31 11.43 -6.24
CA ILE A 44 -1.58 11.20 -5.56
C ILE A 44 -2.70 11.62 -6.49
N VAL A 45 -3.61 10.70 -6.78
CA VAL A 45 -4.80 10.94 -7.60
C VAL A 45 -6.02 10.97 -6.71
N ARG A 46 -6.76 12.09 -6.75
CA ARG A 46 -7.94 12.31 -5.90
C ARG A 46 -9.05 12.99 -6.67
N ASP A 47 -10.30 12.66 -6.31
CA ASP A 47 -11.50 13.35 -6.81
C ASP A 47 -11.76 14.66 -6.11
N HIS A 48 -11.47 14.71 -4.80
CA HIS A 48 -11.85 15.81 -3.93
C HIS A 48 -10.64 16.65 -3.54
N ASP A 49 -10.85 17.96 -3.42
CA ASP A 49 -9.88 18.89 -2.86
C ASP A 49 -9.84 18.64 -1.35
N ALA A 50 -8.98 17.74 -0.90
CA ALA A 50 -8.82 17.41 0.51
C ALA A 50 -7.42 17.78 0.98
N ASP A 51 -7.37 18.17 2.22
CA ASP A 51 -6.22 18.41 3.09
C ASP A 51 -5.11 19.31 2.50
N PRO A 52 -5.04 20.57 2.94
CA PRO A 52 -4.00 21.50 2.54
C PRO A 52 -2.61 21.13 3.07
N GLU A 53 -2.52 20.24 4.09
CA GLU A 53 -1.24 19.90 4.72
C GLU A 53 -0.42 18.86 3.93
N ASP A 54 -1.00 18.23 2.94
CA ASP A 54 -0.28 17.22 2.12
C ASP A 54 0.40 17.91 0.92
N HIS A 55 1.70 18.00 0.93
CA HIS A 55 2.53 18.71 -0.02
C HIS A 55 2.95 17.88 -1.26
N HIS A 56 2.50 16.64 -1.39
CA HIS A 56 2.77 15.82 -2.57
C HIS A 56 2.03 16.31 -3.82
N LEU A 57 2.50 15.91 -5.00
CA LEU A 57 1.83 16.20 -6.25
C LEU A 57 0.46 15.55 -6.31
N LYS A 58 -0.58 16.36 -6.34
CA LYS A 58 -1.99 15.93 -6.42
C LYS A 58 -2.53 16.20 -7.80
N LEU A 59 -3.16 15.20 -8.38
CA LEU A 59 -3.80 15.31 -9.69
C LEU A 59 -5.22 14.74 -9.62
N LYS A 60 -6.12 15.28 -10.43
CA LYS A 60 -7.39 14.62 -10.72
C LYS A 60 -7.15 13.49 -11.74
N PRO A 61 -7.98 12.44 -11.78
CA PRO A 61 -7.80 11.32 -12.71
C PRO A 61 -7.59 11.73 -14.16
N TYR A 62 -8.43 12.65 -14.65
CA TYR A 62 -8.31 13.17 -16.03
C TYR A 62 -7.00 13.96 -16.25
N GLN A 63 -6.50 14.67 -15.23
CA GLN A 63 -5.24 15.41 -15.34
C GLN A 63 -4.05 14.47 -15.48
N LEU A 64 -4.04 13.35 -14.72
CA LEU A 64 -3.01 12.32 -14.88
C LEU A 64 -3.06 11.71 -16.28
N SER A 65 -4.26 11.36 -16.77
CA SER A 65 -4.45 10.81 -18.12
C SER A 65 -3.95 11.77 -19.21
N THR A 66 -4.33 13.05 -19.12
CA THR A 66 -3.85 14.09 -20.05
C THR A 66 -2.34 14.25 -19.98
N LEU A 67 -1.78 14.33 -18.76
CA LEU A 67 -0.35 14.48 -18.55
C LEU A 67 0.45 13.33 -19.16
N LEU A 68 0.00 12.09 -19.01
CA LEU A 68 0.66 10.91 -19.57
C LEU A 68 0.53 10.87 -21.11
N SER A 69 -0.58 11.32 -21.65
CA SER A 69 -0.78 11.45 -23.11
C SER A 69 0.15 12.53 -23.71
N ASP A 70 0.25 13.67 -23.03
CA ASP A 70 1.07 14.80 -23.51
C ASP A 70 2.56 14.55 -23.31
N LYS A 71 2.93 13.85 -22.25
CA LYS A 71 4.31 13.58 -21.85
C LYS A 71 4.52 12.10 -21.49
N PRO A 72 4.53 11.18 -22.46
CA PRO A 72 4.64 9.73 -22.19
C PRO A 72 5.89 9.34 -21.38
N ARG A 73 6.96 10.17 -21.44
CA ARG A 73 8.19 9.93 -20.66
C ARG A 73 7.96 9.89 -19.15
N ILE A 74 6.88 10.50 -18.64
CA ILE A 74 6.52 10.51 -17.22
C ILE A 74 6.24 9.09 -16.70
N LEU A 75 5.74 8.19 -17.56
CA LEU A 75 5.57 6.78 -17.24
C LEU A 75 6.87 6.14 -16.70
N ASN A 76 8.03 6.60 -17.18
CA ASN A 76 9.32 6.08 -16.73
C ASN A 76 9.75 6.60 -15.36
N TYR A 77 9.16 7.70 -14.89
CA TYR A 77 9.48 8.31 -13.60
C TYR A 77 8.53 7.86 -12.50
N LEU A 78 7.29 7.53 -12.85
CA LEU A 78 6.26 7.16 -11.88
C LEU A 78 6.63 5.83 -11.20
N ARG A 79 6.88 5.89 -9.88
CA ARG A 79 7.23 4.75 -9.04
C ARG A 79 6.15 4.41 -8.03
N SER A 80 5.46 5.43 -7.53
CA SER A 80 4.42 5.29 -6.52
C SER A 80 3.16 6.03 -6.95
N LEU A 81 2.04 5.33 -6.89
CA LEU A 81 0.73 5.87 -7.19
C LEU A 81 -0.19 5.65 -5.98
N HIS A 82 -0.73 6.73 -5.43
CA HIS A 82 -1.80 6.67 -4.46
C HIS A 82 -3.10 7.16 -5.13
N VAL A 83 -4.09 6.31 -5.16
CA VAL A 83 -5.39 6.61 -5.75
C VAL A 83 -6.44 6.61 -4.66
N ASN A 84 -7.14 7.74 -4.51
CA ASN A 84 -8.20 7.91 -3.54
C ASN A 84 -9.51 8.18 -4.29
N PHE A 85 -10.46 7.25 -4.16
CA PHE A 85 -11.72 7.27 -4.90
C PHE A 85 -12.93 7.44 -4.00
N SER A 86 -13.90 8.23 -4.46
CA SER A 86 -15.30 7.99 -4.22
C SER A 86 -15.86 7.05 -5.29
N LEU A 87 -16.67 6.09 -4.90
CA LEU A 87 -17.01 4.87 -5.67
C LEU A 87 -17.51 5.04 -7.11
N ASP A 88 -17.95 6.20 -7.54
CA ASP A 88 -18.86 6.27 -8.69
C ASP A 88 -18.26 6.82 -10.01
N GLU A 89 -17.17 7.57 -10.04
CA GLU A 89 -16.83 8.31 -11.27
C GLU A 89 -15.43 8.10 -11.86
N CYS A 90 -14.41 7.87 -11.06
CA CYS A 90 -13.02 8.00 -11.52
C CYS A 90 -12.31 6.71 -11.93
N LEU A 91 -13.00 5.57 -11.89
CA LEU A 91 -12.36 4.28 -12.17
C LEU A 91 -11.97 4.10 -13.65
N LYS A 92 -12.66 4.73 -14.59
CA LYS A 92 -12.41 4.52 -16.03
C LYS A 92 -11.06 5.08 -16.49
N GLU A 93 -10.76 6.30 -16.09
CA GLU A 93 -9.51 6.98 -16.45
C GLU A 93 -8.31 6.24 -15.85
N ILE A 94 -8.45 5.80 -14.61
CA ILE A 94 -7.37 5.05 -13.93
C ILE A 94 -7.19 3.66 -14.52
N VAL A 95 -8.27 2.96 -14.86
CA VAL A 95 -8.21 1.65 -15.52
C VAL A 95 -7.38 1.71 -16.80
N ALA A 96 -7.60 2.74 -17.61
CA ALA A 96 -6.88 2.92 -18.87
C ALA A 96 -5.36 3.06 -18.68
N ILE A 97 -4.94 3.61 -17.54
CA ILE A 97 -3.52 3.92 -17.27
C ILE A 97 -2.83 2.76 -16.54
N LEU A 98 -3.52 2.09 -15.61
CA LEU A 98 -2.91 1.10 -14.71
C LEU A 98 -2.12 0.01 -15.45
N GLY A 99 -2.61 -0.43 -16.61
CA GLY A 99 -1.95 -1.49 -17.39
C GLY A 99 -0.60 -1.11 -17.99
N GLU A 100 -0.30 0.20 -18.07
CA GLU A 100 0.94 0.72 -18.66
C GLU A 100 2.00 1.08 -17.60
N LEU A 101 1.60 1.12 -16.32
CA LEU A 101 2.45 1.59 -15.24
C LEU A 101 3.39 0.51 -14.73
N LYS A 102 4.64 0.89 -14.48
CA LYS A 102 5.68 0.07 -13.82
C LYS A 102 5.94 0.57 -12.41
N LEU A 103 4.97 0.34 -11.53
CA LEU A 103 5.01 0.86 -10.17
C LEU A 103 5.83 -0.04 -9.24
N GLU A 104 6.50 0.61 -8.28
CA GLU A 104 7.09 -0.05 -7.12
C GLU A 104 6.10 -0.08 -5.94
N ARG A 105 5.21 0.90 -5.89
CA ARG A 105 4.20 1.03 -4.84
C ARG A 105 2.86 1.46 -5.42
N ILE A 106 1.80 0.81 -4.98
CA ILE A 106 0.43 1.24 -5.25
C ILE A 106 -0.37 1.28 -3.95
N GLN A 107 -1.07 2.38 -3.75
CA GLN A 107 -2.05 2.52 -2.67
C GLN A 107 -3.39 2.89 -3.30
N VAL A 108 -4.42 2.15 -2.95
CA VAL A 108 -5.80 2.43 -3.36
C VAL A 108 -6.63 2.60 -2.11
N THR A 109 -7.25 3.75 -1.95
CA THR A 109 -8.13 4.09 -0.82
C THR A 109 -9.52 4.38 -1.37
N PHE A 110 -10.51 3.63 -0.88
CA PHE A 110 -11.90 3.90 -1.19
C PHE A 110 -12.54 4.71 -0.07
N THR A 111 -12.92 5.94 -0.38
CA THR A 111 -13.63 6.83 0.54
C THR A 111 -15.12 6.84 0.20
N GLY A 112 -15.97 6.68 1.19
CA GLY A 112 -17.43 6.70 0.99
C GLY A 112 -18.19 6.63 2.31
N THR A 113 -19.52 6.68 2.22
CA THR A 113 -20.45 6.60 3.37
C THR A 113 -20.48 5.20 4.01
N TYR A 114 -19.92 4.20 3.38
CA TYR A 114 -19.83 2.82 3.86
C TYR A 114 -18.43 2.52 4.38
N SER A 115 -18.35 1.69 5.41
CA SER A 115 -17.09 1.31 6.05
C SER A 115 -16.11 0.61 5.10
N CYS A 116 -16.60 -0.14 4.10
CA CYS A 116 -15.77 -0.78 3.09
C CYS A 116 -16.55 -1.13 1.81
N VAL A 117 -15.81 -1.30 0.72
CA VAL A 117 -16.30 -1.75 -0.59
C VAL A 117 -15.89 -3.18 -0.82
N SER A 118 -16.83 -4.07 -1.11
CA SER A 118 -16.48 -5.44 -1.46
C SER A 118 -15.74 -5.49 -2.79
N TRP A 119 -14.60 -6.20 -2.84
CA TRP A 119 -13.82 -6.44 -4.05
C TRP A 119 -14.66 -6.89 -5.23
N LYS A 120 -15.64 -7.79 -4.98
CA LYS A 120 -16.54 -8.31 -6.03
C LYS A 120 -17.44 -7.24 -6.65
N ARG A 121 -17.71 -6.15 -5.93
CA ARG A 121 -18.53 -5.02 -6.44
C ARG A 121 -17.73 -4.04 -7.28
N LEU A 122 -16.40 -4.07 -7.20
CA LEU A 122 -15.56 -3.24 -8.07
C LEU A 122 -15.71 -3.69 -9.53
N PRO A 123 -15.70 -2.76 -10.50
CA PRO A 123 -15.78 -3.08 -11.92
C PRO A 123 -14.73 -4.12 -12.33
N ILE A 124 -15.13 -5.08 -13.17
CA ILE A 124 -14.22 -6.13 -13.64
C ILE A 124 -13.00 -5.51 -14.31
N ALA A 125 -13.19 -4.47 -15.13
CA ALA A 125 -12.10 -3.78 -15.80
C ALA A 125 -11.06 -3.23 -14.81
N PHE A 126 -11.52 -2.62 -13.69
CA PHE A 126 -10.59 -2.15 -12.64
C PHE A 126 -9.85 -3.33 -12.01
N ARG A 127 -10.54 -4.38 -11.59
CA ARG A 127 -9.91 -5.54 -10.97
C ARG A 127 -8.85 -6.17 -11.86
N THR A 128 -9.16 -6.32 -13.17
CA THR A 128 -8.23 -6.87 -14.15
C THR A 128 -7.01 -5.97 -14.35
N ALA A 129 -7.20 -4.66 -14.53
CA ALA A 129 -6.13 -3.71 -14.71
C ALA A 129 -5.26 -3.59 -13.45
N PHE A 130 -5.88 -3.60 -12.26
CA PHE A 130 -5.16 -3.59 -10.99
C PHE A 130 -4.29 -4.84 -10.85
N VAL A 131 -4.85 -6.04 -11.06
CA VAL A 131 -4.09 -7.30 -10.98
C VAL A 131 -2.94 -7.30 -11.99
N ALA A 132 -3.17 -6.88 -13.22
CA ALA A 132 -2.11 -6.77 -14.23
C ALA A 132 -0.98 -5.79 -13.79
N CYS A 133 -1.34 -4.66 -13.20
CA CYS A 133 -0.38 -3.68 -12.69
C CYS A 133 0.49 -4.25 -11.56
N ILE A 134 -0.11 -4.97 -10.60
CA ILE A 134 0.61 -5.50 -9.44
C ILE A 134 1.42 -6.76 -9.76
N SER A 135 1.05 -7.53 -10.78
CA SER A 135 1.77 -8.76 -11.20
C SER A 135 3.11 -8.47 -11.88
N THR A 136 3.61 -7.26 -11.80
CA THR A 136 4.92 -6.90 -12.33
C THR A 136 6.04 -7.23 -11.33
N SER A 137 7.22 -7.57 -11.82
CA SER A 137 8.40 -7.83 -10.96
C SER A 137 8.90 -6.60 -10.20
N PHE A 138 8.42 -5.41 -10.55
CA PHE A 138 8.79 -4.15 -9.91
C PHE A 138 7.98 -3.87 -8.65
N MET A 139 6.79 -4.46 -8.50
CA MET A 139 5.87 -4.19 -7.40
C MET A 139 6.46 -4.68 -6.07
N LYS A 140 6.63 -3.74 -5.13
CA LYS A 140 7.19 -4.00 -3.79
C LYS A 140 6.18 -3.77 -2.68
N GLU A 141 5.29 -2.80 -2.86
CA GLU A 141 4.33 -2.39 -1.83
C GLU A 141 2.93 -2.25 -2.39
N ILE A 142 1.97 -2.90 -1.75
CA ILE A 142 0.54 -2.80 -2.07
C ILE A 142 -0.21 -2.40 -0.81
N CYS A 143 -1.03 -1.36 -0.91
CA CYS A 143 -1.95 -0.94 0.14
C CYS A 143 -3.37 -0.84 -0.45
N LEU A 144 -4.30 -1.61 0.11
CA LEU A 144 -5.72 -1.53 -0.20
C LEU A 144 -6.48 -1.13 1.04
N ASP A 145 -6.99 0.09 1.05
CA ASP A 145 -7.76 0.66 2.15
C ASP A 145 -9.22 0.86 1.74
N GLY A 146 -10.13 0.62 2.67
CA GLY A 146 -11.56 0.70 2.39
C GLY A 146 -12.11 -0.42 1.50
N THR A 147 -11.39 -1.52 1.30
CA THR A 147 -11.82 -2.65 0.47
C THR A 147 -11.90 -3.93 1.29
N CYS A 148 -13.00 -4.67 1.20
CA CYS A 148 -13.16 -5.97 1.86
C CYS A 148 -13.29 -7.13 0.87
N ASN A 149 -13.09 -8.35 1.39
CA ASN A 149 -13.17 -9.60 0.64
C ASN A 149 -12.25 -9.66 -0.58
N VAL A 150 -11.03 -9.09 -0.45
CA VAL A 150 -10.00 -9.15 -1.48
C VAL A 150 -9.47 -10.58 -1.57
N PRO A 151 -9.56 -11.25 -2.73
CA PRO A 151 -9.01 -12.61 -2.86
C PRO A 151 -7.49 -12.55 -2.88
N LEU A 152 -6.84 -13.25 -1.96
CA LEU A 152 -5.37 -13.27 -1.87
C LEU A 152 -4.71 -13.88 -3.10
N SER A 153 -5.43 -14.73 -3.83
CA SER A 153 -5.00 -15.22 -5.15
C SER A 153 -4.70 -14.11 -6.15
N SER A 154 -5.26 -12.90 -5.96
CA SER A 154 -4.96 -11.74 -6.81
C SER A 154 -3.51 -11.26 -6.67
N PHE A 155 -2.81 -11.65 -5.61
CA PHE A 155 -1.40 -11.29 -5.37
C PHE A 155 -0.43 -12.43 -5.66
N ALA A 156 -0.90 -13.59 -6.15
CA ALA A 156 -0.09 -14.79 -6.33
C ALA A 156 1.12 -14.56 -7.26
N ASP A 157 0.94 -13.71 -8.27
CA ASP A 157 1.97 -13.42 -9.27
C ASP A 157 2.88 -12.24 -8.88
N CYS A 158 2.72 -11.68 -7.66
CA CYS A 158 3.49 -10.55 -7.18
C CYS A 158 4.84 -11.02 -6.59
N ALA A 159 5.73 -11.56 -7.42
CA ALA A 159 6.98 -12.16 -6.98
C ALA A 159 7.92 -11.22 -6.21
N GLY A 160 7.81 -9.90 -6.43
CA GLY A 160 8.63 -8.87 -5.76
C GLY A 160 8.02 -8.27 -4.50
N LEU A 161 6.82 -8.71 -4.10
CA LEU A 161 6.05 -8.08 -3.04
C LEU A 161 6.74 -8.23 -1.68
N LYS A 162 7.05 -7.08 -1.06
CA LYS A 162 7.69 -6.99 0.26
C LYS A 162 6.76 -6.50 1.35
N ARG A 163 5.80 -5.65 1.00
CA ARG A 163 4.83 -5.09 1.94
C ARG A 163 3.41 -5.19 1.41
N LEU A 164 2.53 -5.74 2.23
CA LEU A 164 1.10 -5.82 1.94
C LEU A 164 0.31 -5.21 3.09
N THR A 165 -0.51 -4.22 2.77
CA THR A 165 -1.42 -3.56 3.72
C THR A 165 -2.85 -3.75 3.22
N LEU A 166 -3.70 -4.33 4.05
CA LEU A 166 -5.11 -4.57 3.77
C LEU A 166 -5.98 -4.05 4.90
N SER A 167 -6.99 -3.26 4.55
CA SER A 167 -8.08 -2.92 5.46
C SER A 167 -9.22 -3.90 5.24
N TYR A 168 -9.85 -4.30 6.34
CA TYR A 168 -10.97 -5.25 6.33
C TYR A 168 -10.62 -6.68 5.86
N ASN A 169 -11.62 -7.54 5.83
CA ASN A 169 -11.45 -8.97 5.57
C ASN A 169 -10.87 -9.27 4.19
N ALA A 170 -9.83 -10.07 4.12
CA ALA A 170 -9.39 -10.72 2.88
C ALA A 170 -9.92 -12.16 2.83
N VAL A 171 -10.11 -12.68 1.62
CA VAL A 171 -10.55 -14.05 1.40
C VAL A 171 -9.33 -14.93 1.12
N PRO A 172 -9.05 -15.92 1.95
CA PRO A 172 -7.97 -16.86 1.68
C PRO A 172 -8.23 -17.57 0.34
N PRO A 173 -7.19 -17.94 -0.39
CA PRO A 173 -7.36 -18.70 -1.62
C PRO A 173 -7.95 -20.07 -1.31
N SER A 174 -8.92 -20.49 -2.10
CA SER A 174 -9.53 -21.82 -2.00
C SER A 174 -8.52 -22.96 -2.28
N ASN A 175 -7.45 -22.65 -3.01
CA ASN A 175 -6.32 -23.54 -3.25
C ASN A 175 -5.07 -22.90 -2.66
N MET A 176 -4.38 -23.57 -1.77
CA MET A 176 -3.21 -23.10 -1.01
C MET A 176 -1.93 -22.88 -1.85
N SER A 177 -2.06 -22.44 -3.09
CA SER A 177 -0.92 -22.29 -4.02
C SER A 177 -0.26 -20.91 -4.02
N CYS A 178 -0.82 -19.94 -3.28
CA CYS A 178 -0.22 -18.60 -3.22
C CYS A 178 0.94 -18.60 -2.21
N ASN A 179 2.13 -18.29 -2.69
CA ASN A 179 3.32 -18.19 -1.86
C ASN A 179 3.86 -16.76 -1.95
N PHE A 180 4.18 -16.15 -0.80
CA PHE A 180 4.80 -14.83 -0.71
C PHE A 180 6.23 -14.93 -0.17
N PRO A 181 7.18 -15.45 -0.94
CA PRO A 181 8.52 -15.77 -0.45
C PRO A 181 9.31 -14.54 0.00
N HIS A 182 8.94 -13.37 -0.47
CA HIS A 182 9.63 -12.11 -0.20
C HIS A 182 8.85 -11.14 0.68
N LEU A 183 7.69 -11.53 1.22
CA LEU A 183 6.89 -10.66 2.08
C LEU A 183 7.59 -10.45 3.42
N GLU A 184 8.03 -9.20 3.63
CA GLU A 184 8.73 -8.77 4.85
C GLU A 184 7.78 -8.10 5.86
N ALA A 185 6.72 -7.43 5.38
CA ALA A 185 5.76 -6.72 6.22
C ALA A 185 4.31 -6.99 5.80
N LEU A 186 3.48 -7.29 6.79
CA LEU A 186 2.03 -7.45 6.63
C LEU A 186 1.31 -6.54 7.63
N GLU A 187 0.40 -5.71 7.12
CA GLU A 187 -0.41 -4.81 7.93
C GLU A 187 -1.89 -5.06 7.65
N LEU A 188 -2.64 -5.32 8.70
CA LEU A 188 -4.07 -5.64 8.65
C LEU A 188 -4.84 -4.69 9.57
N PHE A 189 -5.74 -3.90 8.97
CA PHE A 189 -6.54 -2.90 9.69
C PHE A 189 -8.01 -3.27 9.70
N ASP A 190 -8.71 -2.93 10.79
CA ASP A 190 -10.18 -3.05 10.97
C ASP A 190 -10.74 -4.42 10.60
N TRP A 191 -10.03 -5.48 10.97
CA TRP A 191 -10.47 -6.83 10.69
C TRP A 191 -11.67 -7.19 11.56
N ASP A 192 -12.80 -7.37 10.90
CA ASP A 192 -13.99 -7.92 11.50
C ASP A 192 -13.87 -9.45 11.57
N MET A 193 -14.14 -10.00 12.74
CA MET A 193 -13.71 -11.32 13.13
C MET A 193 -14.79 -12.38 12.97
N ASP A 194 -15.97 -12.01 12.49
CA ASP A 194 -17.04 -12.95 12.20
C ASP A 194 -16.79 -13.78 10.93
N GLY A 195 -15.62 -13.55 10.29
CA GLY A 195 -15.19 -14.22 9.07
C GLY A 195 -14.11 -15.31 9.27
N PRO A 196 -13.59 -15.89 8.19
CA PRO A 196 -12.59 -16.97 8.20
C PRO A 196 -11.17 -16.47 8.55
N PHE A 197 -11.08 -15.71 9.65
CA PHE A 197 -9.83 -15.13 10.12
C PHE A 197 -8.77 -16.19 10.45
N HIS A 198 -9.20 -17.28 11.10
CA HIS A 198 -8.30 -18.37 11.42
C HIS A 198 -7.67 -18.98 10.16
N ASP A 199 -8.44 -19.13 9.11
CA ASP A 199 -7.96 -19.70 7.84
C ASP A 199 -6.99 -18.76 7.14
N PHE A 200 -7.26 -17.44 7.19
CA PHE A 200 -6.36 -16.44 6.66
C PHE A 200 -5.01 -16.44 7.37
N PHE A 201 -5.00 -16.43 8.69
CA PHE A 201 -3.75 -16.42 9.45
C PHE A 201 -2.97 -17.71 9.30
N SER A 202 -3.62 -18.84 9.36
CA SER A 202 -2.96 -20.12 9.13
C SER A 202 -2.31 -20.13 7.74
N TRP A 203 -3.01 -19.61 6.75
CA TRP A 203 -2.46 -19.48 5.40
C TRP A 203 -1.32 -18.46 5.33
N ALA A 204 -1.50 -17.23 5.82
CA ALA A 204 -0.49 -16.17 5.74
C ALA A 204 0.81 -16.57 6.45
N LEU A 205 0.71 -17.24 7.60
CA LEU A 205 1.87 -17.65 8.37
C LEU A 205 2.64 -18.80 7.73
N ILE A 206 1.96 -19.74 7.09
CA ILE A 206 2.61 -20.86 6.39
C ILE A 206 3.35 -20.37 5.14
N HIS A 207 2.80 -19.35 4.46
CA HIS A 207 3.31 -18.90 3.15
C HIS A 207 4.17 -17.63 3.20
N ALA A 208 4.30 -16.98 4.36
CA ALA A 208 5.13 -15.79 4.56
C ALA A 208 6.33 -16.08 5.46
N CYS A 209 7.13 -17.08 5.11
CA CYS A 209 8.29 -17.52 5.90
C CYS A 209 9.36 -16.43 6.13
N GLY A 210 9.34 -15.36 5.33
CA GLY A 210 10.24 -14.20 5.47
C GLY A 210 9.66 -13.03 6.28
N LEU A 211 8.47 -13.18 6.88
CA LEU A 211 7.77 -12.07 7.55
C LEU A 211 8.55 -11.57 8.77
N ARG A 212 8.95 -10.30 8.72
CA ARG A 212 9.71 -9.62 9.79
C ARG A 212 8.84 -8.66 10.60
N SER A 213 7.79 -8.13 9.99
CA SER A 213 6.92 -7.15 10.64
C SER A 213 5.46 -7.51 10.44
N LEU A 214 4.71 -7.59 11.53
CA LEU A 214 3.27 -7.80 11.51
C LEU A 214 2.58 -6.69 12.31
N THR A 215 1.65 -6.00 11.67
CA THR A 215 0.79 -5.01 12.32
C THR A 215 -0.66 -5.46 12.22
N LEU A 216 -1.32 -5.53 13.36
CA LEU A 216 -2.73 -5.90 13.46
C LEU A 216 -3.51 -4.79 14.14
N THR A 217 -4.61 -4.37 13.53
CA THR A 217 -5.58 -3.48 14.16
C THR A 217 -6.91 -4.20 14.22
N THR A 218 -7.42 -4.43 15.43
CA THR A 218 -8.65 -5.22 15.65
C THR A 218 -9.53 -4.62 16.72
N PRO A 219 -10.86 -4.68 16.56
CA PRO A 219 -11.80 -4.27 17.61
C PRO A 219 -12.01 -5.34 18.71
N ILE A 220 -11.47 -6.55 18.56
CA ILE A 220 -11.80 -7.68 19.45
C ILE A 220 -10.62 -8.03 20.36
N LYS A 221 -10.83 -7.81 21.68
CA LYS A 221 -9.80 -8.01 22.70
C LYS A 221 -9.45 -9.51 22.93
N ASN A 222 -10.45 -10.38 22.92
CA ASN A 222 -10.26 -11.80 23.28
C ASN A 222 -9.44 -12.57 22.26
N MET A 223 -9.48 -12.17 21.01
CA MET A 223 -8.72 -12.79 19.94
C MET A 223 -7.22 -12.73 20.11
N ILE A 224 -6.72 -11.59 20.62
CA ILE A 224 -5.29 -11.44 20.85
C ILE A 224 -4.82 -12.56 21.79
N GLN A 225 -5.64 -12.91 22.80
CA GLN A 225 -5.31 -13.95 23.78
C GLN A 225 -5.33 -15.35 23.19
N GLU A 226 -6.29 -15.66 22.33
CA GLU A 226 -6.44 -16.98 21.71
C GLU A 226 -5.44 -17.22 20.59
N PHE A 227 -5.18 -16.16 19.81
CA PHE A 227 -4.44 -16.25 18.55
C PHE A 227 -2.94 -15.97 18.71
N LEU A 228 -2.55 -15.06 19.61
CA LEU A 228 -1.16 -14.63 19.78
C LEU A 228 -0.18 -15.79 20.04
N PRO A 229 -0.51 -16.79 20.87
CA PRO A 229 0.41 -17.93 21.09
C PRO A 229 0.69 -18.72 19.82
N SER A 230 -0.34 -18.99 19.00
CA SER A 230 -0.19 -19.72 17.73
C SER A 230 0.61 -18.90 16.71
N LEU A 231 0.34 -17.60 16.63
CA LEU A 231 1.09 -16.67 15.80
C LEU A 231 2.57 -16.68 16.15
N LEU A 232 2.88 -16.50 17.43
CA LEU A 232 4.27 -16.46 17.92
C LEU A 232 4.98 -17.80 17.68
N ALA A 233 4.28 -18.92 17.84
CA ALA A 233 4.85 -20.25 17.59
C ALA A 233 5.26 -20.43 16.12
N ILE A 234 4.44 -19.96 15.17
CA ILE A 234 4.69 -20.11 13.72
C ILE A 234 5.73 -19.11 13.22
N CYS A 235 5.69 -17.86 13.71
CA CYS A 235 6.58 -16.78 13.25
C CYS A 235 7.84 -16.65 14.12
N SER A 236 8.10 -17.55 15.05
CA SER A 236 9.18 -17.42 16.04
C SER A 236 10.56 -17.26 15.44
N THR A 237 10.79 -17.71 14.22
CA THR A 237 12.11 -17.67 13.58
C THR A 237 12.37 -16.44 12.71
N SER A 238 11.34 -15.72 12.29
CA SER A 238 11.49 -14.61 11.33
C SER A 238 10.93 -13.27 11.82
N LEU A 239 9.91 -13.28 12.68
CA LEU A 239 9.20 -12.07 13.10
C LEU A 239 10.02 -11.26 14.09
N VAL A 240 10.40 -10.04 13.70
CA VAL A 240 11.17 -9.09 14.54
C VAL A 240 10.24 -8.10 15.23
N ASN A 241 9.23 -7.60 14.51
CA ASN A 241 8.32 -6.58 14.99
C ASN A 241 6.88 -7.09 14.97
N LEU A 242 6.22 -7.04 16.13
CA LEU A 242 4.79 -7.29 16.26
C LEU A 242 4.13 -6.06 16.88
N SER A 243 3.21 -5.44 16.16
CA SER A 243 2.40 -4.33 16.64
C SER A 243 0.94 -4.71 16.65
N ILE A 244 0.29 -4.62 17.79
CA ILE A 244 -1.14 -4.90 17.91
C ILE A 244 -1.84 -3.66 18.45
N TYR A 245 -2.80 -3.18 17.67
CA TYR A 245 -3.63 -2.03 18.02
C TYR A 245 -5.04 -2.53 18.32
N TYR A 246 -5.50 -2.27 19.53
CA TYR A 246 -6.86 -2.55 19.92
C TYR A 246 -7.70 -1.27 19.83
N ILE A 247 -8.73 -1.31 19.01
CA ILE A 247 -9.71 -0.22 18.86
C ILE A 247 -10.95 -0.59 19.69
N ASN A 248 -11.28 0.22 20.70
CA ASN A 248 -12.50 0.02 21.46
C ASN A 248 -13.69 0.68 20.74
N PRO A 249 -14.58 -0.07 20.09
CA PRO A 249 -15.68 0.49 19.30
C PRO A 249 -16.77 1.19 20.15
N ARG A 250 -16.75 0.98 21.48
CA ARG A 250 -17.76 1.54 22.41
C ARG A 250 -17.39 2.91 22.98
N LYS A 251 -16.21 3.45 22.66
CA LYS A 251 -15.79 4.77 23.16
C LYS A 251 -15.72 5.76 22.02
N PRO A 252 -16.37 6.96 22.13
CA PRO A 252 -16.39 7.97 21.07
C PRO A 252 -15.01 8.59 20.76
N ILE A 253 -14.04 8.38 21.63
CA ILE A 253 -12.63 8.66 21.37
C ILE A 253 -11.96 7.29 21.29
N TYR A 254 -11.55 6.89 20.10
CA TYR A 254 -10.82 5.64 19.84
C TYR A 254 -9.57 5.59 20.72
N ARG A 255 -9.68 4.91 21.86
CA ARG A 255 -8.53 4.68 22.71
C ARG A 255 -7.77 3.51 22.13
N VAL A 256 -6.76 3.83 21.34
CA VAL A 256 -5.85 2.82 20.77
C VAL A 256 -4.93 2.35 21.89
N THR A 257 -5.04 1.08 22.28
CA THR A 257 -4.04 0.44 23.13
C THR A 257 -3.01 -0.21 22.21
N ARG A 258 -1.79 0.30 22.22
CA ARG A 258 -0.67 -0.22 21.42
C ARG A 258 0.12 -1.22 22.26
N ILE A 259 0.27 -2.44 21.77
CA ILE A 259 1.23 -3.42 22.27
C ILE A 259 2.29 -3.57 21.19
N VAL A 260 3.51 -3.16 21.49
CA VAL A 260 4.66 -3.36 20.60
C VAL A 260 5.57 -4.37 21.27
N LEU A 261 5.76 -5.50 20.61
CA LEU A 261 6.72 -6.51 21.01
C LEU A 261 7.86 -6.51 19.99
N THR A 262 9.05 -6.16 20.44
CA THR A 262 10.27 -6.41 19.67
C THR A 262 10.82 -7.75 20.12
N LEU A 263 10.80 -8.73 19.23
CA LEU A 263 11.27 -10.07 19.51
C LEU A 263 12.78 -10.10 19.28
N SER A 264 13.57 -10.07 20.35
CA SER A 264 15.01 -10.25 20.27
C SER A 264 15.30 -11.76 20.25
N TYR A 265 15.77 -12.28 19.15
CA TYR A 265 16.29 -13.64 19.09
C TYR A 265 17.65 -13.67 19.77
N TYR A 266 17.74 -14.27 20.92
CA TYR A 266 19.02 -14.76 21.42
C TYR A 266 19.37 -15.95 20.51
N SER A 267 20.30 -15.74 19.57
CA SER A 267 21.03 -16.87 18.99
C SER A 267 21.68 -17.59 20.16
N THR A 268 21.14 -18.76 20.52
CA THR A 268 21.89 -19.67 21.42
C THR A 268 23.21 -19.92 20.72
N PRO A 269 24.36 -19.67 21.35
CA PRO A 269 25.61 -20.08 20.77
C PRO A 269 25.55 -21.60 20.60
N GLU A 270 25.80 -22.05 19.39
CA GLU A 270 26.00 -23.49 19.13
C GLU A 270 27.13 -23.97 20.05
N LEU A 271 26.79 -24.91 20.93
CA LEU A 271 27.75 -25.65 21.76
C LEU A 271 28.40 -26.74 20.92
#